data_bfcf419c4005b4dacf2537acc130ed17
#
_entry.id   bfcf419c4005b4dacf2537acc130ed17
#
_cell.length_a   1.000
_cell.length_b   1.000
_cell.length_c   1.000
_cell.angle_alpha   90.00
_cell.angle_beta   90.00
_cell.angle_gamma   90.00
#
_symmetry.space_group_name_H-M   'P 1'
#
loop_
_entity.id
_entity.type
_entity.pdbx_description
1 polymer ?
#
loop_
_entity_poly.entity_id
_entity_poly.type
_entity_poly.pdbx_seq_one_letter_code
_entity_poly.pdbx_strand_id
1 'polypeptide(L)'
;TASLHELEKYPLTAGLPELRQACARWLARRYDGLQLDAETEILPVLGSREALFSFAQVVLDPVADDTGVVVCPNPFYQIYEGAALLGGGEVCFANSSPPRHLPDWRCVPDDVWPRVKLLLVCSPDNPSGSVMNLDDWRELFALQDRFGFVIASDECYSEIYFDDRKPLGALQAAEMLGR
;
A
#
# COMPACT_ATOMS: atom_id res chain seq x y z
N THR A 1 -25.18 13.88 -15.82
CA THR A 1 -26.16 13.25 -16.72
C THR A 1 -25.49 12.54 -17.91
N ALA A 2 -24.38 13.04 -18.47
CA ALA A 2 -23.65 12.35 -19.54
C ALA A 2 -23.14 10.96 -19.10
N SER A 3 -22.70 10.82 -17.85
CA SER A 3 -22.21 9.56 -17.28
C SER A 3 -23.25 8.45 -17.19
N LEU A 4 -24.54 8.79 -17.18
CA LEU A 4 -25.60 7.78 -17.10
C LEU A 4 -25.79 6.99 -18.39
N HIS A 5 -25.41 7.55 -19.54
CA HIS A 5 -25.49 6.87 -20.84
C HIS A 5 -24.42 5.79 -21.02
N GLU A 6 -23.38 5.79 -20.19
CA GLU A 6 -22.34 4.77 -20.22
C GLU A 6 -22.70 3.52 -19.40
N LEU A 7 -23.75 3.60 -18.55
CA LEU A 7 -24.19 2.47 -17.72
C LEU A 7 -24.78 1.30 -18.51
N GLU A 8 -25.09 1.50 -19.79
CA GLU A 8 -25.57 0.45 -20.69
C GLU A 8 -24.47 -0.48 -21.20
N LYS A 9 -23.21 -0.10 -21.00
CA LYS A 9 -22.04 -0.80 -21.52
C LYS A 9 -21.25 -1.50 -20.40
N TYR A 10 -20.54 -2.55 -20.75
CA TYR A 10 -19.55 -3.10 -19.86
C TYR A 10 -18.51 -2.02 -19.51
N PRO A 11 -18.13 -1.90 -18.23
CA PRO A 11 -17.09 -0.95 -17.82
C PRO A 11 -15.74 -1.34 -18.44
N LEU A 12 -14.93 -0.31 -18.73
CA LEU A 12 -13.55 -0.53 -19.11
C LEU A 12 -12.77 -1.17 -17.95
N THR A 13 -11.94 -2.14 -18.24
CA THR A 13 -11.11 -2.84 -17.22
C THR A 13 -10.27 -1.87 -16.39
N ALA A 14 -9.68 -0.86 -17.03
CA ALA A 14 -8.89 0.17 -16.36
C ALA A 14 -9.72 1.33 -15.79
N GLY A 15 -11.05 1.27 -15.86
CA GLY A 15 -11.94 2.37 -15.49
C GLY A 15 -11.97 3.50 -16.53
N LEU A 16 -12.82 4.48 -16.29
CA LEU A 16 -12.96 5.63 -17.20
C LEU A 16 -11.70 6.50 -17.17
N PRO A 17 -11.18 6.93 -18.33
CA PRO A 17 -10.00 7.82 -18.39
C PRO A 17 -10.20 9.11 -17.58
N GLU A 18 -11.41 9.69 -17.64
CA GLU A 18 -11.74 10.92 -16.91
C GLU A 18 -11.67 10.73 -15.39
N LEU A 19 -12.07 9.56 -14.89
CA LEU A 19 -11.96 9.20 -13.47
C LEU A 19 -10.49 9.07 -13.07
N ARG A 20 -9.67 8.34 -13.84
CA ARG A 20 -8.23 8.20 -13.58
C ARG A 20 -7.52 9.54 -13.57
N GLN A 21 -7.81 10.40 -14.55
CA GLN A 21 -7.29 11.77 -14.60
C GLN A 21 -7.75 12.62 -13.40
N ALA A 22 -9.00 12.45 -12.95
CA ALA A 22 -9.49 13.15 -11.76
C ALA A 22 -8.76 12.68 -10.49
N CYS A 23 -8.49 11.38 -10.35
CA CYS A 23 -7.69 10.81 -9.27
C CYS A 23 -6.26 11.36 -9.29
N ALA A 24 -5.59 11.36 -10.44
CA ALA A 24 -4.23 11.90 -10.58
C ALA A 24 -4.18 13.38 -10.17
N ARG A 25 -5.13 14.20 -10.64
CA ARG A 25 -5.22 15.61 -10.23
C ARG A 25 -5.50 15.80 -8.75
N TRP A 26 -6.28 14.90 -8.14
CA TRP A 26 -6.53 14.95 -6.69
C TRP A 26 -5.26 14.62 -5.91
N LEU A 27 -4.56 13.56 -6.28
CA LEU A 27 -3.29 13.16 -5.67
C LEU A 27 -2.22 14.27 -5.80
N ALA A 28 -2.11 14.90 -6.98
CA ALA A 28 -1.20 16.01 -7.19
C ALA A 28 -1.47 17.20 -6.25
N ARG A 29 -2.75 17.51 -5.97
CA ARG A 29 -3.11 18.56 -5.00
C ARG A 29 -2.92 18.13 -3.56
N ARG A 30 -3.16 16.85 -3.27
CA ARG A 30 -3.08 16.29 -1.91
C ARG A 30 -1.63 16.18 -1.44
N TYR A 31 -0.73 15.82 -2.34
CA TYR A 31 0.67 15.49 -2.07
C TYR A 31 1.65 16.45 -2.75
N ASP A 32 1.35 17.76 -2.69
CA ASP A 32 2.23 18.87 -3.05
C ASP A 32 2.93 18.74 -4.42
N GLY A 33 2.16 18.35 -5.43
CA GLY A 33 2.63 18.32 -6.82
C GLY A 33 3.10 16.94 -7.31
N LEU A 34 2.86 15.87 -6.55
CA LEU A 34 3.10 14.50 -7.02
C LEU A 34 2.53 14.30 -8.42
N GLN A 35 3.37 13.89 -9.36
CA GLN A 35 2.99 13.66 -10.74
C GLN A 35 2.80 12.15 -10.99
N LEU A 36 1.60 11.77 -11.36
CA LEU A 36 1.26 10.39 -11.72
C LEU A 36 0.65 10.35 -13.13
N ASP A 37 1.09 9.39 -13.92
CA ASP A 37 0.48 9.11 -15.21
C ASP A 37 -0.87 8.40 -14.99
N ALA A 38 -1.95 9.09 -15.36
CA ALA A 38 -3.30 8.56 -15.20
C ALA A 38 -3.57 7.28 -16.01
N GLU A 39 -2.76 6.98 -17.04
CA GLU A 39 -2.97 5.80 -17.88
C GLU A 39 -2.28 4.55 -17.34
N THR A 40 -1.14 4.70 -16.70
CA THR A 40 -0.28 3.59 -16.30
C THR A 40 -0.15 3.42 -14.79
N GLU A 41 -0.44 4.48 -13.99
CA GLU A 41 -0.20 4.50 -12.54
C GLU A 41 -1.48 4.66 -11.70
N ILE A 42 -2.65 4.78 -12.34
CA ILE A 42 -3.94 4.91 -11.66
C ILE A 42 -4.88 3.79 -12.11
N LEU A 43 -5.30 2.98 -11.16
CA LEU A 43 -6.30 1.93 -11.38
C LEU A 43 -7.44 2.09 -10.37
N PRO A 44 -8.62 2.57 -10.78
CA PRO A 44 -9.82 2.58 -9.94
C PRO A 44 -10.26 1.16 -9.58
N VAL A 45 -10.62 0.97 -8.32
CA VAL A 45 -11.05 -0.31 -7.77
C VAL A 45 -12.38 -0.17 -7.02
N LEU A 46 -13.04 -1.28 -6.72
CA LEU A 46 -14.33 -1.29 -6.01
C LEU A 46 -14.19 -1.17 -4.48
N GLY A 47 -12.98 -0.94 -3.99
CA GLY A 47 -12.67 -0.77 -2.58
C GLY A 47 -11.25 -1.22 -2.29
N SER A 48 -10.66 -0.69 -1.20
CA SER A 48 -9.27 -1.03 -0.81
C SER A 48 -9.11 -2.51 -0.41
N ARG A 49 -10.15 -3.12 0.16
CA ARG A 49 -10.14 -4.55 0.50
C ARG A 49 -9.88 -5.42 -0.72
N GLU A 50 -10.68 -5.24 -1.78
CA GLU A 50 -10.57 -5.99 -3.02
C GLU A 50 -9.27 -5.68 -3.74
N ALA A 51 -8.82 -4.43 -3.68
CA ALA A 51 -7.54 -4.00 -4.25
C ALA A 51 -6.37 -4.71 -3.59
N LEU A 52 -6.28 -4.66 -2.26
CA LEU A 52 -5.20 -5.28 -1.49
C LEU A 52 -5.17 -6.80 -1.66
N PHE A 53 -6.37 -7.42 -1.66
CA PHE A 53 -6.47 -8.86 -1.93
C PHE A 53 -5.94 -9.22 -3.31
N SER A 54 -6.44 -8.55 -4.36
CA SER A 54 -6.04 -8.82 -5.75
C SER A 54 -4.56 -8.49 -5.99
N PHE A 55 -4.06 -7.41 -5.36
CA PHE A 55 -2.66 -7.02 -5.49
C PHE A 55 -1.72 -8.08 -4.92
N ALA A 56 -2.03 -8.64 -3.75
CA ALA A 56 -1.26 -9.74 -3.18
C ALA A 56 -1.23 -10.96 -4.10
N GLN A 57 -2.38 -11.30 -4.75
CA GLN A 57 -2.42 -12.40 -5.72
C GLN A 57 -1.53 -12.15 -6.97
N VAL A 58 -1.34 -10.89 -7.35
CA VAL A 58 -0.47 -10.52 -8.49
C VAL A 58 1.02 -10.56 -8.10
N VAL A 59 1.34 -10.16 -6.87
CA VAL A 59 2.73 -10.09 -6.39
C VAL A 59 3.26 -11.48 -5.99
N LEU A 60 2.39 -12.32 -5.44
CA LEU A 60 2.74 -13.69 -5.09
C LEU A 60 2.62 -14.59 -6.33
N ASP A 61 3.62 -15.42 -6.55
CA ASP A 61 3.60 -16.43 -7.60
C ASP A 61 3.41 -17.81 -6.95
N PRO A 62 2.20 -18.39 -6.99
CA PRO A 62 1.93 -19.68 -6.37
C PRO A 62 2.59 -20.87 -7.10
N VAL A 63 3.18 -20.62 -8.28
CA VAL A 63 3.86 -21.65 -9.09
C VAL A 63 5.38 -21.61 -8.90
N ALA A 64 5.90 -20.57 -8.25
CA ALA A 64 7.31 -20.48 -7.93
C ALA A 64 7.74 -21.58 -6.95
N ASP A 65 8.91 -22.13 -7.14
CA ASP A 65 9.50 -23.14 -6.23
C ASP A 65 9.80 -22.57 -4.82
N ASP A 66 9.80 -21.25 -4.68
CA ASP A 66 10.04 -20.53 -3.42
C ASP A 66 8.75 -19.88 -2.92
N THR A 67 8.23 -20.38 -1.79
CA THR A 67 7.08 -19.77 -1.13
C THR A 67 7.42 -18.36 -0.66
N GLY A 68 6.79 -17.37 -1.27
CA GLY A 68 6.98 -15.97 -0.92
C GLY A 68 6.44 -15.63 0.46
N VAL A 69 7.08 -14.71 1.15
CA VAL A 69 6.63 -14.18 2.44
C VAL A 69 5.97 -12.82 2.25
N VAL A 70 4.85 -12.62 2.94
CA VAL A 70 4.20 -11.32 3.10
C VAL A 70 4.43 -10.82 4.51
N VAL A 71 5.06 -9.65 4.65
CA VAL A 71 5.20 -8.99 5.94
C VAL A 71 3.98 -8.13 6.22
N CYS A 72 3.34 -8.36 7.36
CA CYS A 72 2.17 -7.62 7.82
C CYS A 72 2.47 -6.89 9.13
N PRO A 73 1.96 -5.66 9.34
CA PRO A 73 1.99 -5.05 10.66
C PRO A 73 1.15 -5.88 11.65
N ASN A 74 1.38 -5.74 12.93
CA ASN A 74 0.53 -6.33 13.96
C ASN A 74 0.33 -5.32 15.12
N PRO A 75 -0.90 -4.89 15.39
CA PRO A 75 -2.19 -5.30 14.82
C PRO A 75 -2.31 -5.09 13.30
N PHE A 76 -3.19 -5.84 12.63
CA PHE A 76 -3.35 -5.80 11.18
C PHE A 76 -4.82 -5.91 10.77
N TYR A 77 -5.10 -5.50 9.54
CA TYR A 77 -6.39 -5.76 8.91
C TYR A 77 -6.39 -7.20 8.36
N GLN A 78 -7.40 -7.99 8.73
CA GLN A 78 -7.46 -9.43 8.44
C GLN A 78 -7.29 -9.79 6.95
N ILE A 79 -7.55 -8.85 6.04
CA ILE A 79 -7.39 -9.11 4.62
C ILE A 79 -5.92 -9.30 4.22
N TYR A 80 -4.97 -8.71 4.97
CA TYR A 80 -3.55 -8.84 4.67
C TYR A 80 -3.09 -10.29 4.79
N GLU A 81 -3.41 -10.91 5.93
CA GLU A 81 -3.14 -12.33 6.16
C GLU A 81 -3.92 -13.23 5.20
N GLY A 82 -5.24 -12.97 5.05
CA GLY A 82 -6.09 -13.75 4.15
C GLY A 82 -5.62 -13.71 2.71
N ALA A 83 -5.19 -12.55 2.21
CA ALA A 83 -4.66 -12.39 0.86
C ALA A 83 -3.33 -13.13 0.67
N ALA A 84 -2.44 -13.08 1.66
CA ALA A 84 -1.17 -13.79 1.64
C ALA A 84 -1.37 -15.31 1.58
N LEU A 85 -2.18 -15.86 2.49
CA LEU A 85 -2.43 -17.30 2.58
C LEU A 85 -3.14 -17.84 1.34
N LEU A 86 -4.15 -17.12 0.82
CA LEU A 86 -4.86 -17.52 -0.39
C LEU A 86 -4.03 -17.35 -1.67
N GLY A 87 -3.03 -16.47 -1.64
CA GLY A 87 -2.02 -16.35 -2.69
C GLY A 87 -0.91 -17.39 -2.61
N GLY A 88 -0.97 -18.33 -1.65
CA GLY A 88 0.05 -19.37 -1.48
C GLY A 88 1.30 -18.89 -0.74
N GLY A 89 1.27 -17.68 -0.15
CA GLY A 89 2.39 -17.12 0.61
C GLY A 89 2.37 -17.50 2.08
N GLU A 90 3.50 -17.29 2.75
CA GLU A 90 3.62 -17.31 4.20
C GLU A 90 3.44 -15.90 4.77
N VAL A 91 3.01 -15.78 6.03
CA VAL A 91 2.87 -14.49 6.70
C VAL A 91 3.92 -14.34 7.80
N CYS A 92 4.60 -13.20 7.83
CA CYS A 92 5.45 -12.79 8.93
C CYS A 92 4.92 -11.48 9.52
N PHE A 93 4.78 -11.40 10.85
CA PHE A 93 4.23 -10.23 11.51
C PHE A 93 5.31 -9.34 12.08
N ALA A 94 5.25 -8.04 11.76
CA ALA A 94 6.03 -6.99 12.39
C ALA A 94 5.18 -6.35 13.51
N ASN A 95 5.50 -6.69 14.76
CA ASN A 95 4.73 -6.20 15.90
C ASN A 95 4.95 -4.70 16.13
N SER A 96 3.86 -3.98 16.39
CA SER A 96 3.91 -2.58 16.78
C SER A 96 4.25 -2.44 18.25
N SER A 97 5.05 -1.43 18.59
CA SER A 97 5.54 -1.21 19.95
C SER A 97 5.34 0.24 20.42
N PRO A 98 5.03 0.45 21.71
CA PRO A 98 5.06 1.79 22.31
C PRO A 98 6.44 2.44 22.16
N PRO A 99 6.53 3.78 22.18
CA PRO A 99 5.42 4.73 22.38
C PRO A 99 4.67 5.09 21.09
N ARG A 100 5.24 4.78 19.89
CA ARG A 100 4.69 5.25 18.63
C ARG A 100 3.69 4.29 18.00
N HIS A 101 3.66 3.03 18.44
CA HIS A 101 2.79 1.98 17.89
C HIS A 101 2.92 1.79 16.36
N LEU A 102 4.11 2.04 15.83
CA LEU A 102 4.47 1.69 14.46
C LEU A 102 5.04 0.28 14.41
N PRO A 103 4.93 -0.42 13.26
CA PRO A 103 5.56 -1.71 13.09
C PRO A 103 7.08 -1.64 13.30
N ASP A 104 7.61 -2.58 14.08
CA ASP A 104 9.04 -2.71 14.28
C ASP A 104 9.60 -3.76 13.30
N TRP A 105 10.21 -3.29 12.23
CA TRP A 105 10.76 -4.16 11.19
C TRP A 105 11.89 -5.07 11.70
N ARG A 106 12.50 -4.76 12.84
CA ARG A 106 13.52 -5.59 13.49
C ARG A 106 12.95 -6.88 14.10
N CYS A 107 11.62 -6.95 14.24
CA CYS A 107 10.93 -8.18 14.64
C CYS A 107 10.91 -9.24 13.52
N VAL A 108 11.16 -8.85 12.26
CA VAL A 108 11.25 -9.77 11.13
C VAL A 108 12.63 -10.43 11.15
N PRO A 109 12.73 -11.77 11.24
CA PRO A 109 14.00 -12.48 11.26
C PRO A 109 14.85 -12.22 10.00
N ASP A 110 16.15 -12.16 10.16
CA ASP A 110 17.08 -11.86 9.06
C ASP A 110 17.00 -12.87 7.89
N ASP A 111 16.71 -14.13 8.19
CA ASP A 111 16.55 -15.21 7.20
C ASP A 111 15.21 -15.16 6.45
N VAL A 112 14.26 -14.38 6.94
CA VAL A 112 12.95 -14.17 6.27
C VAL A 112 13.06 -13.12 5.17
N TRP A 113 13.83 -12.05 5.36
CA TRP A 113 13.90 -10.92 4.42
C TRP A 113 14.19 -11.31 2.96
N PRO A 114 15.09 -12.24 2.64
CA PRO A 114 15.35 -12.63 1.25
C PRO A 114 14.15 -13.28 0.55
N ARG A 115 13.17 -13.79 1.31
CA ARG A 115 11.97 -14.42 0.82
C ARG A 115 10.77 -13.46 0.76
N VAL A 116 10.90 -12.24 1.30
CA VAL A 116 9.80 -11.27 1.30
C VAL A 116 9.51 -10.82 -0.14
N LYS A 117 8.26 -10.98 -0.56
CA LYS A 117 7.75 -10.52 -1.86
C LYS A 117 6.91 -9.25 -1.72
N LEU A 118 6.16 -9.16 -0.62
CA LEU A 118 5.23 -8.06 -0.34
C LEU A 118 5.34 -7.65 1.12
N LEU A 119 5.37 -6.36 1.37
CA LEU A 119 5.21 -5.78 2.69
C LEU A 119 4.00 -4.85 2.67
N LEU A 120 3.07 -5.12 3.55
CA LEU A 120 1.87 -4.30 3.75
C LEU A 120 2.09 -3.34 4.92
N VAL A 121 1.65 -2.10 4.77
CA VAL A 121 1.70 -1.08 5.81
C VAL A 121 0.44 -0.23 5.76
N CYS A 122 -0.09 0.16 6.92
CA CYS A 122 -1.21 1.09 7.04
C CYS A 122 -0.75 2.39 7.69
N SER A 123 -0.95 3.52 7.01
CA SER A 123 -0.59 4.84 7.57
C SER A 123 -1.51 5.93 7.00
N PRO A 124 -2.36 6.55 7.86
CA PRO A 124 -2.55 6.31 9.30
C PRO A 124 -3.05 4.91 9.63
N ASP A 125 -2.62 4.37 10.77
CA ASP A 125 -2.88 2.98 11.15
C ASP A 125 -4.22 2.80 11.89
N ASN A 126 -4.85 1.69 11.68
CA ASN A 126 -5.95 1.20 12.49
C ASN A 126 -5.49 -0.08 13.24
N PRO A 127 -5.50 -0.13 14.59
CA PRO A 127 -6.29 0.73 15.50
C PRO A 127 -5.51 1.89 16.14
N SER A 128 -4.22 2.01 15.94
CA SER A 128 -3.38 2.89 16.74
C SER A 128 -3.51 4.39 16.39
N GLY A 129 -3.92 4.71 15.18
CA GLY A 129 -3.87 6.07 14.64
C GLY A 129 -2.46 6.58 14.35
N SER A 130 -1.46 5.71 14.44
CA SER A 130 -0.07 6.06 14.20
C SER A 130 0.17 6.46 12.75
N VAL A 131 1.03 7.45 12.55
CA VAL A 131 1.39 7.95 11.22
C VAL A 131 2.89 7.82 11.03
N MET A 132 3.30 7.25 9.91
CA MET A 132 4.69 7.19 9.50
C MET A 132 5.19 8.57 9.08
N ASN A 133 6.34 8.96 9.60
CA ASN A 133 7.05 10.16 9.17
C ASN A 133 8.09 9.83 8.09
N LEU A 134 8.81 10.84 7.61
CA LEU A 134 9.78 10.66 6.53
C LEU A 134 10.95 9.73 6.90
N ASP A 135 11.35 9.69 8.17
CA ASP A 135 12.44 8.82 8.63
C ASP A 135 11.97 7.35 8.68
N ASP A 136 10.71 7.11 9.09
CA ASP A 136 10.12 5.77 9.06
C ASP A 136 10.04 5.23 7.62
N TRP A 137 9.62 6.07 6.67
CA TRP A 137 9.61 5.71 5.25
C TRP A 137 11.01 5.45 4.71
N ARG A 138 12.00 6.26 5.11
CA ARG A 138 13.40 6.08 4.70
C ARG A 138 13.94 4.72 5.17
N GLU A 139 13.65 4.33 6.42
CA GLU A 139 14.03 3.01 6.96
C GLU A 139 13.39 1.88 6.14
N LEU A 140 12.10 1.97 5.87
CA LEU A 140 11.37 0.96 5.09
C LEU A 140 11.88 0.87 3.65
N PHE A 141 12.14 2.00 3.00
CA PHE A 141 12.70 2.01 1.65
C PHE A 141 14.13 1.45 1.59
N ALA A 142 14.94 1.67 2.62
CA ALA A 142 16.27 1.08 2.69
C ALA A 142 16.20 -0.46 2.78
N LEU A 143 15.22 -1.01 3.47
CA LEU A 143 14.96 -2.45 3.47
C LEU A 143 14.50 -2.94 2.09
N GLN A 144 13.62 -2.18 1.44
CA GLN A 144 13.17 -2.49 0.08
C GLN A 144 14.32 -2.50 -0.93
N ASP A 145 15.22 -1.51 -0.86
CA ASP A 145 16.41 -1.45 -1.73
C ASP A 145 17.32 -2.67 -1.53
N ARG A 146 17.44 -3.12 -0.29
CA ARG A 146 18.30 -4.25 0.06
C ARG A 146 17.72 -5.60 -0.39
N PHE A 147 16.41 -5.79 -0.30
CA PHE A 147 15.78 -7.10 -0.45
C PHE A 147 14.84 -7.21 -1.65
N GLY A 148 14.44 -6.09 -2.28
CA GLY A 148 13.71 -6.08 -3.54
C GLY A 148 12.23 -6.41 -3.47
N PHE A 149 11.59 -6.34 -2.29
CA PHE A 149 10.16 -6.60 -2.13
C PHE A 149 9.30 -5.41 -2.59
N VAL A 150 8.02 -5.67 -2.82
CA VAL A 150 7.02 -4.62 -3.12
C VAL A 150 6.42 -4.09 -1.82
N ILE A 151 6.24 -2.77 -1.71
CA ILE A 151 5.51 -2.15 -0.61
C ILE A 151 4.09 -1.81 -1.07
N ALA A 152 3.08 -2.25 -0.32
CA ALA A 152 1.70 -1.82 -0.48
C ALA A 152 1.28 -0.97 0.72
N SER A 153 1.12 0.34 0.49
CA SER A 153 0.69 1.29 1.51
C SER A 153 -0.83 1.45 1.48
N ASP A 154 -1.49 0.98 2.53
CA ASP A 154 -2.91 1.21 2.75
C ASP A 154 -3.11 2.58 3.42
N GLU A 155 -3.60 3.53 2.64
CA GLU A 155 -3.77 4.93 3.04
C GLU A 155 -5.25 5.34 3.16
N CYS A 156 -6.12 4.38 3.45
CA CYS A 156 -7.57 4.61 3.50
C CYS A 156 -7.99 5.66 4.55
N TYR A 157 -7.13 5.99 5.51
CA TYR A 157 -7.36 7.02 6.53
C TYR A 157 -6.59 8.32 6.28
N SER A 158 -5.97 8.52 5.11
CA SER A 158 -5.11 9.68 4.82
C SER A 158 -5.80 11.04 4.94
N GLU A 159 -7.14 11.07 4.83
CA GLU A 159 -7.92 12.30 4.96
C GLU A 159 -8.53 12.48 6.37
N ILE A 160 -8.22 11.59 7.32
CA ILE A 160 -8.69 11.70 8.71
C ILE A 160 -7.52 12.17 9.57
N TYR A 161 -7.42 13.47 9.77
CA TYR A 161 -6.42 14.13 10.62
C TYR A 161 -7.02 15.33 11.37
N PHE A 162 -6.43 15.71 12.52
CA PHE A 162 -7.08 16.64 13.45
C PHE A 162 -6.37 17.98 13.58
N ASP A 163 -5.08 18.07 13.27
CA ASP A 163 -4.24 19.23 13.57
C ASP A 163 -3.74 19.96 12.31
N ASP A 164 -4.50 20.01 11.24
CA ASP A 164 -4.08 20.53 9.93
C ASP A 164 -2.76 19.93 9.38
N ARG A 165 -2.22 18.93 10.06
CA ARG A 165 -1.04 18.18 9.64
C ARG A 165 -1.46 16.96 8.84
N LYS A 166 -1.42 17.11 7.53
CA LYS A 166 -1.75 16.01 6.61
C LYS A 166 -0.77 14.85 6.78
N PRO A 167 -1.28 13.60 6.90
CA PRO A 167 -0.42 12.43 6.90
C PRO A 167 0.42 12.34 5.63
N LEU A 168 1.67 11.92 5.77
CA LEU A 168 2.57 11.67 4.66
C LEU A 168 2.22 10.32 4.01
N GLY A 169 2.00 10.31 2.70
CA GLY A 169 1.79 9.09 1.92
C GLY A 169 3.10 8.47 1.43
N ALA A 170 3.06 7.19 1.08
CA ALA A 170 4.24 6.46 0.59
C ALA A 170 4.83 7.07 -0.68
N LEU A 171 4.00 7.43 -1.66
CA LEU A 171 4.45 8.04 -2.92
C LEU A 171 5.06 9.41 -2.70
N GLN A 172 4.47 10.24 -1.83
CA GLN A 172 5.03 11.53 -1.47
C GLN A 172 6.37 11.38 -0.75
N ALA A 173 6.48 10.42 0.17
CA ALA A 173 7.73 10.13 0.85
C ALA A 173 8.82 9.67 -0.12
N ALA A 174 8.46 8.82 -1.10
CA ALA A 174 9.37 8.38 -2.14
C ALA A 174 9.90 9.57 -2.96
N GLU A 175 9.02 10.45 -3.44
CA GLU A 175 9.42 11.65 -4.17
C GLU A 175 10.34 12.56 -3.34
N MET A 176 9.99 12.81 -2.07
CA MET A 176 10.82 13.62 -1.15
C MET A 176 12.21 13.00 -0.91
N LEU A 177 12.36 11.69 -1.08
CA LEU A 177 13.62 10.96 -0.92
C LEU A 177 14.34 10.73 -2.27
N GLY A 178 13.81 11.26 -3.38
CA GLY A 178 14.42 11.17 -4.70
C GLY A 178 14.33 9.79 -5.34
N ARG A 179 13.21 9.10 -5.12
CA ARG A 179 12.95 7.73 -5.59
C ARG A 179 11.90 7.72 -6.69
#